data_cd70a877a9c23272b55e186447021d24
#
_entry.id   cd70a877a9c23272b55e186447021d24
#
_cell.length_a   1.000
_cell.length_b   1.000
_cell.length_c   1.000
_cell.angle_alpha   90.00
_cell.angle_beta   90.00
_cell.angle_gamma   90.00
#
_symmetry.space_group_name_H-M   'P 1'
#
loop_
_entity.id
_entity.type
_entity.pdbx_description
1 polymer ?
#
loop_
_entity_poly.entity_id
_entity_poly.type
_entity_poly.pdbx_seq_one_letter_code
_entity_poly.pdbx_strand_id
1 'polypeptide(L)'
;VSKIFGYNGTFDLKAHRIVYRKTNHAIGVAAGWRTFAQYGTEGIRPSGVYGVVTSYSFLQPDNPVNPMALSFSLGAGGGDFRQGKDTTGLFAGFGVQIHPQIGMGIGWSGVGLNAGISVVPLASVPFAITAQGADLTDNSVGGRILVLTVGYGFNFVSK
;
A
#
# COMPACT_ATOMS: atom_id res chain seq x y z
N VAL A 1 11.48 6.12 -27.91
CA VAL A 1 10.94 5.01 -27.09
C VAL A 1 11.07 5.30 -25.60
N SER A 2 12.16 5.94 -25.17
CA SER A 2 12.41 6.29 -23.77
C SER A 2 11.41 7.27 -23.14
N LYS A 3 10.70 8.06 -23.94
CA LYS A 3 9.74 9.07 -23.46
C LYS A 3 8.43 8.49 -22.93
N ILE A 4 8.11 7.21 -23.21
CA ILE A 4 6.88 6.56 -22.78
C ILE A 4 6.99 6.11 -21.31
N PHE A 5 8.18 5.73 -20.85
CA PHE A 5 8.44 5.24 -19.49
C PHE A 5 9.19 6.23 -18.58
N GLY A 6 9.47 7.44 -19.07
CA GLY A 6 10.30 8.41 -18.35
C GLY A 6 11.79 8.09 -18.42
N TYR A 7 12.60 8.96 -17.81
CA TYR A 7 14.05 8.81 -17.78
C TYR A 7 14.55 7.87 -16.69
N ASN A 8 13.76 7.69 -15.63
CA ASN A 8 14.09 6.87 -14.48
C ASN A 8 12.89 6.01 -14.10
N GLY A 9 13.13 4.80 -13.65
CA GLY A 9 12.07 3.93 -13.14
C GLY A 9 12.60 2.81 -12.25
N THR A 10 11.70 2.23 -11.50
CA THR A 10 11.98 1.13 -10.58
C THR A 10 11.00 -0.02 -10.81
N PHE A 11 11.44 -1.22 -10.50
CA PHE A 11 10.61 -2.41 -10.49
C PHE A 11 10.52 -2.98 -9.08
N ASP A 12 9.30 -3.30 -8.68
CA ASP A 12 8.99 -3.89 -7.39
C ASP A 12 8.34 -5.27 -7.58
N LEU A 13 8.65 -6.19 -6.71
CA LEU A 13 8.05 -7.51 -6.67
C LEU A 13 7.34 -7.72 -5.34
N LYS A 14 6.10 -8.18 -5.37
CA LYS A 14 5.30 -8.43 -4.17
C LYS A 14 4.53 -9.73 -4.29
N ALA A 15 4.56 -10.52 -3.22
CA ALA A 15 3.72 -11.69 -3.05
C ALA A 15 2.91 -11.57 -1.76
N HIS A 16 1.65 -11.99 -1.78
CA HIS A 16 0.82 -12.01 -0.58
C HIS A 16 -0.04 -13.28 -0.52
N ARG A 17 -0.40 -13.69 0.69
CA ARG A 17 -1.28 -14.83 0.94
C ARG A 17 -2.13 -14.59 2.18
N ILE A 18 -3.39 -15.00 2.12
CA ILE A 18 -4.25 -15.08 3.30
C ILE A 18 -3.95 -16.42 3.98
N VAL A 19 -3.49 -16.36 5.23
CA VAL A 19 -3.05 -17.52 6.02
C VAL A 19 -4.15 -17.99 7.00
N TYR A 20 -5.09 -17.12 7.31
CA TYR A 20 -6.21 -17.42 8.19
C TYR A 20 -7.47 -16.69 7.73
N ARG A 21 -8.61 -17.36 7.77
CA ARG A 21 -9.90 -16.81 7.37
C ARG A 21 -11.02 -17.34 8.25
N LYS A 22 -11.81 -16.44 8.79
CA LYS A 22 -13.12 -16.70 9.42
C LYS A 22 -14.20 -15.86 8.75
N THR A 23 -15.45 -16.01 9.18
CA THR A 23 -16.60 -15.31 8.58
C THR A 23 -16.45 -13.79 8.51
N ASN A 24 -15.86 -13.19 9.57
CA ASN A 24 -15.72 -11.72 9.69
C ASN A 24 -14.28 -11.27 9.94
N HIS A 25 -13.31 -12.18 9.85
CA HIS A 25 -11.92 -11.89 10.14
C HIS A 25 -11.00 -12.70 9.24
N ALA A 26 -9.93 -12.08 8.76
CA ALA A 26 -8.88 -12.75 7.99
C ALA A 26 -7.52 -12.16 8.34
N ILE A 27 -6.49 -12.99 8.25
CA ILE A 27 -5.09 -12.58 8.40
C ILE A 27 -4.35 -12.90 7.13
N GLY A 28 -3.71 -11.90 6.56
CA GLY A 28 -2.84 -12.02 5.40
C GLY A 28 -1.39 -11.74 5.76
N VAL A 29 -0.50 -12.36 5.03
CA VAL A 29 0.93 -12.07 5.07
C VAL A 29 1.38 -11.68 3.68
N ALA A 30 2.28 -10.72 3.61
CA ALA A 30 2.89 -10.33 2.36
C ALA A 30 4.39 -10.12 2.56
N ALA A 31 5.13 -10.37 1.50
CA ALA A 31 6.54 -10.05 1.41
C ALA A 31 6.80 -9.42 0.05
N GLY A 32 7.75 -8.53 0.00
CA GLY A 32 8.11 -7.87 -1.24
C GLY A 32 9.55 -7.42 -1.28
N TRP A 33 10.02 -7.20 -2.49
CA TRP A 33 11.31 -6.62 -2.77
C TRP A 33 11.10 -5.34 -3.57
N ARG A 34 11.33 -4.20 -2.93
CA ARG A 34 11.21 -2.89 -3.57
C ARG A 34 12.51 -2.53 -4.25
N THR A 35 12.36 -1.91 -5.41
CA THR A 35 13.50 -1.46 -6.21
C THR A 35 14.49 -2.59 -6.49
N PHE A 36 13.99 -3.80 -6.83
CA PHE A 36 14.89 -4.92 -7.16
C PHE A 36 15.64 -4.68 -8.48
N ALA A 37 15.10 -3.84 -9.34
CA ALA A 37 15.74 -3.36 -10.56
C ALA A 37 15.35 -1.90 -10.78
N GLN A 38 16.29 -1.10 -11.24
CA GLN A 38 16.06 0.31 -11.55
C GLN A 38 16.84 0.70 -12.80
N TYR A 39 16.35 1.70 -13.50
CA TYR A 39 16.99 2.28 -14.65
C TYR A 39 17.01 3.81 -14.56
N GLY A 40 17.98 4.44 -15.21
CA GLY A 40 18.22 5.87 -15.11
C GLY A 40 19.41 6.19 -14.20
N THR A 41 19.74 7.46 -14.13
CA THR A 41 20.91 7.96 -13.39
C THR A 41 20.55 8.89 -12.24
N GLU A 42 19.30 9.34 -12.18
CA GLU A 42 18.82 10.25 -11.16
C GLU A 42 17.81 9.54 -10.23
N GLY A 43 17.82 9.91 -8.96
CA GLY A 43 16.85 9.41 -7.98
C GLY A 43 17.03 7.94 -7.63
N ILE A 44 18.26 7.45 -7.57
CA ILE A 44 18.58 6.08 -7.15
C ILE A 44 17.99 5.84 -5.75
N ARG A 45 17.06 4.89 -5.66
CA ARG A 45 16.45 4.48 -4.41
C ARG A 45 17.13 3.23 -3.86
N PRO A 46 17.30 3.13 -2.54
CA PRO A 46 17.85 1.92 -1.94
C PRO A 46 16.91 0.74 -2.16
N SER A 47 17.45 -0.39 -2.60
CA SER A 47 16.72 -1.65 -2.65
C SER A 47 16.38 -2.14 -1.24
N GLY A 48 15.21 -2.69 -1.05
CA GLY A 48 14.77 -3.16 0.25
C GLY A 48 13.80 -4.32 0.18
N VAL A 49 13.99 -5.29 1.06
CA VAL A 49 13.05 -6.40 1.27
C VAL A 49 12.17 -6.06 2.47
N TYR A 50 10.90 -6.39 2.40
CA TYR A 50 9.96 -6.16 3.50
C TYR A 50 9.01 -7.34 3.69
N GLY A 51 8.51 -7.44 4.91
CA GLY A 51 7.43 -8.35 5.27
C GLY A 51 6.34 -7.61 6.03
N VAL A 52 5.09 -7.98 5.82
CA VAL A 52 3.94 -7.37 6.49
C VAL A 52 2.88 -8.41 6.82
N VAL A 53 2.29 -8.27 8.00
CA VAL A 53 1.11 -9.01 8.44
C VAL A 53 -0.05 -8.03 8.47
N THR A 54 -1.17 -8.41 7.88
CA THR A 54 -2.39 -7.59 7.84
C THR A 54 -3.56 -8.38 8.42
N SER A 55 -4.24 -7.77 9.37
CA SER A 55 -5.51 -8.24 9.93
C SER A 55 -6.66 -7.52 9.24
N TYR A 56 -7.62 -8.27 8.74
CA TYR A 56 -8.84 -7.77 8.13
C TYR A 56 -10.03 -8.16 8.99
N SER A 57 -10.91 -7.23 9.28
CA SER A 57 -12.14 -7.46 10.04
C SER A 57 -13.29 -6.70 9.39
N PHE A 58 -14.49 -7.25 9.49
CA PHE A 58 -15.71 -6.57 9.08
C PHE A 58 -16.40 -6.02 10.34
N LEU A 59 -16.64 -4.71 10.35
CA LEU A 59 -17.34 -4.03 11.46
C LEU A 59 -18.86 -4.28 11.42
N GLN A 60 -19.40 -4.52 10.23
CA GLN A 60 -20.82 -4.80 9.99
C GLN A 60 -20.96 -6.06 9.13
N PRO A 61 -20.61 -7.24 9.64
CA PRO A 61 -20.58 -8.46 8.83
C PRO A 61 -21.95 -8.88 8.31
N ASP A 62 -23.02 -8.48 8.99
CA ASP A 62 -24.41 -8.78 8.60
C ASP A 62 -25.00 -7.78 7.59
N ASN A 63 -24.26 -6.73 7.24
CA ASN A 63 -24.69 -5.76 6.24
C ASN A 63 -24.21 -6.18 4.84
N PRO A 64 -25.11 -6.62 3.95
CA PRO A 64 -24.71 -7.11 2.63
C PRO A 64 -24.26 -6.01 1.67
N VAL A 65 -24.61 -4.75 1.95
CA VAL A 65 -24.28 -3.60 1.11
C VAL A 65 -22.96 -2.99 1.52
N ASN A 66 -22.72 -2.82 2.81
CA ASN A 66 -21.52 -2.19 3.35
C ASN A 66 -21.06 -2.89 4.63
N PRO A 67 -20.28 -3.97 4.53
CA PRO A 67 -19.78 -4.68 5.71
C PRO A 67 -18.70 -3.89 6.48
N MET A 68 -18.27 -2.73 6.01
CA MET A 68 -17.24 -1.87 6.60
C MET A 68 -15.95 -2.64 6.92
N ALA A 69 -15.17 -2.96 5.92
CA ALA A 69 -13.89 -3.64 6.10
C ALA A 69 -12.90 -2.74 6.85
N LEU A 70 -12.32 -3.28 7.90
CA LEU A 70 -11.27 -2.68 8.70
C LEU A 70 -9.98 -3.45 8.46
N SER A 71 -8.89 -2.77 8.21
CA SER A 71 -7.57 -3.39 8.08
C SER A 71 -6.56 -2.78 9.02
N PHE A 72 -5.74 -3.62 9.61
CA PHE A 72 -4.59 -3.22 10.40
C PHE A 72 -3.36 -3.99 9.92
N SER A 73 -2.30 -3.27 9.59
CA SER A 73 -1.06 -3.84 9.07
C SER A 73 0.12 -3.47 9.94
N LEU A 74 1.00 -4.43 10.15
CA LEU A 74 2.28 -4.22 10.82
C LEU A 74 3.37 -4.94 10.02
N GLY A 75 4.45 -4.26 9.75
CA GLY A 75 5.54 -4.84 8.99
C GLY A 75 6.90 -4.23 9.30
N ALA A 76 7.91 -4.83 8.73
CA ALA A 76 9.28 -4.38 8.81
C ALA A 76 9.97 -4.54 7.44
N GLY A 77 10.90 -3.66 7.15
CA GLY A 77 11.65 -3.73 5.90
C GLY A 77 12.88 -2.85 5.90
N GLY A 78 13.74 -3.09 4.92
CA GLY A 78 14.91 -2.27 4.64
C GLY A 78 14.62 -1.21 3.56
N GLY A 79 15.66 -0.54 3.08
CA GLY A 79 15.53 0.47 2.02
C GLY A 79 14.74 1.69 2.46
N ASP A 80 13.65 1.99 1.77
CA ASP A 80 12.81 3.18 2.01
C ASP A 80 12.12 3.19 3.40
N PHE A 81 12.03 2.06 4.08
CA PHE A 81 11.42 1.97 5.41
C PHE A 81 12.38 2.31 6.55
N ARG A 82 13.65 2.53 6.23
CA ARG A 82 14.69 2.87 7.22
C ARG A 82 14.65 4.35 7.54
N GLN A 83 14.92 4.66 8.80
CA GLN A 83 15.15 6.03 9.25
C GLN A 83 16.63 6.23 9.57
N GLY A 84 17.27 7.22 8.95
CA GLY A 84 18.66 7.53 9.18
C GLY A 84 19.61 6.41 8.81
N LYS A 85 20.44 5.95 9.78
CA LYS A 85 21.43 4.89 9.61
C LYS A 85 20.93 3.49 9.94
N ASP A 86 19.65 3.36 10.29
CA ASP A 86 19.07 2.07 10.64
C ASP A 86 19.06 1.11 9.45
N THR A 87 19.27 -0.16 9.70
CA THR A 87 19.25 -1.20 8.66
C THR A 87 17.83 -1.70 8.35
N THR A 88 16.92 -1.55 9.32
CA THR A 88 15.53 -2.01 9.22
C THR A 88 14.60 -0.96 9.81
N GLY A 89 13.52 -0.65 9.12
CA GLY A 89 12.47 0.22 9.59
C GLY A 89 11.19 -0.56 9.89
N LEU A 90 10.41 -0.08 10.85
CA LEU A 90 9.08 -0.58 11.15
C LEU A 90 8.04 0.31 10.46
N PHE A 91 7.01 -0.32 9.91
CA PHE A 91 5.86 0.38 9.35
C PHE A 91 4.56 -0.23 9.82
N ALA A 92 3.53 0.58 9.91
CA ALA A 92 2.20 0.16 10.33
C ALA A 92 1.15 0.92 9.55
N GLY A 93 0.00 0.32 9.37
CA GLY A 93 -1.12 0.92 8.66
C GLY A 93 -2.45 0.55 9.26
N PHE A 94 -3.39 1.47 9.18
CA PHE A 94 -4.78 1.29 9.56
C PHE A 94 -5.65 1.79 8.41
N GLY A 95 -6.59 0.98 7.98
CA GLY A 95 -7.51 1.32 6.91
C GLY A 95 -8.94 0.93 7.25
N VAL A 96 -9.88 1.72 6.79
CA VAL A 96 -11.31 1.42 6.91
C VAL A 96 -12.03 1.72 5.60
N GLN A 97 -12.88 0.82 5.18
CA GLN A 97 -13.81 1.01 4.08
C GLN A 97 -15.14 1.52 4.64
N ILE A 98 -15.34 2.83 4.57
CA ILE A 98 -16.55 3.48 5.10
C ILE A 98 -17.77 3.32 4.18
N HIS A 99 -17.52 3.02 2.90
CA HIS A 99 -18.53 2.75 1.89
C HIS A 99 -17.96 1.70 0.91
N PRO A 100 -18.77 0.90 0.20
CA PRO A 100 -18.26 -0.06 -0.80
C PRO A 100 -17.33 0.55 -1.85
N GLN A 101 -17.47 1.85 -2.11
CA GLN A 101 -16.68 2.58 -3.09
C GLN A 101 -15.66 3.56 -2.49
N ILE A 102 -15.61 3.70 -1.16
CA ILE A 102 -14.77 4.68 -0.48
C ILE A 102 -14.02 4.02 0.68
N GLY A 103 -12.71 4.07 0.60
CA GLY A 103 -11.81 3.65 1.66
C GLY A 103 -10.91 4.80 2.11
N MET A 104 -10.50 4.78 3.35
CA MET A 104 -9.53 5.72 3.90
C MET A 104 -8.54 5.01 4.81
N GLY A 105 -7.35 5.58 4.94
CA GLY A 105 -6.31 4.97 5.74
C GLY A 105 -5.28 5.97 6.22
N ILE A 106 -4.59 5.55 7.27
CA ILE A 106 -3.46 6.24 7.85
C ILE A 106 -2.35 5.21 8.10
N GLY A 107 -1.11 5.60 7.94
CA GLY A 107 0.00 4.68 8.14
C GLY A 107 1.31 5.38 8.44
N TRP A 108 2.17 4.65 9.13
CA TRP A 108 3.57 4.99 9.34
C TRP A 108 4.44 4.17 8.38
N SER A 109 5.24 4.85 7.56
CA SER A 109 6.06 4.22 6.51
C SER A 109 7.46 3.78 6.98
N GLY A 110 7.78 3.95 8.25
CA GLY A 110 9.13 3.81 8.81
C GLY A 110 9.87 5.13 8.95
N VAL A 111 9.53 6.13 8.15
CA VAL A 111 10.14 7.48 8.17
C VAL A 111 9.12 8.59 8.33
N GLY A 112 7.89 8.42 7.89
CA GLY A 112 6.88 9.47 7.91
C GLY A 112 5.46 8.96 8.04
N LEU A 113 4.58 9.82 8.50
CA LEU A 113 3.14 9.58 8.59
C LEU A 113 2.50 9.82 7.22
N ASN A 114 1.68 8.88 6.78
CA ASN A 114 0.92 8.96 5.54
C ASN A 114 -0.57 8.84 5.83
N ALA A 115 -1.39 9.52 5.08
CA ALA A 115 -2.84 9.39 5.14
C ALA A 115 -3.42 9.50 3.73
N GLY A 116 -4.49 8.75 3.46
CA GLY A 116 -5.07 8.73 2.13
C GLY A 116 -6.54 8.33 2.10
N ILE A 117 -7.13 8.61 0.97
CA ILE A 117 -8.49 8.22 0.63
C ILE A 117 -8.48 7.55 -0.76
N SER A 118 -9.21 6.47 -0.89
CA SER A 118 -9.38 5.75 -2.14
C SER A 118 -10.84 5.70 -2.53
N VAL A 119 -11.12 5.92 -3.79
CA VAL A 119 -12.47 5.92 -4.35
C VAL A 119 -12.53 5.03 -5.58
N VAL A 120 -13.56 4.20 -5.66
CA VAL A 120 -13.93 3.43 -6.84
C VAL A 120 -15.14 4.11 -7.49
N PRO A 121 -14.95 4.94 -8.53
CA PRO A 121 -16.03 5.77 -9.07
C PRO A 121 -17.19 4.98 -9.66
N LEU A 122 -16.90 3.79 -10.19
CA LEU A 122 -17.89 2.92 -10.84
C LEU A 122 -17.81 1.53 -10.20
N ALA A 123 -18.85 1.09 -9.54
CA ALA A 123 -18.90 -0.21 -8.87
C ALA A 123 -18.74 -1.40 -9.84
N SER A 124 -19.10 -1.23 -11.11
CA SER A 124 -18.99 -2.26 -12.15
C SER A 124 -17.60 -2.38 -12.79
N VAL A 125 -16.73 -1.41 -12.56
CA VAL A 125 -15.38 -1.38 -13.16
C VAL A 125 -14.35 -1.40 -12.05
N PRO A 126 -13.38 -2.33 -12.06
CA PRO A 126 -12.34 -2.43 -11.03
C PRO A 126 -11.27 -1.33 -11.20
N PHE A 127 -11.71 -0.10 -11.16
CA PHE A 127 -10.90 1.11 -11.31
C PHE A 127 -10.93 1.89 -10.00
N ALA A 128 -9.77 2.21 -9.46
CA ALA A 128 -9.64 2.95 -8.21
C ALA A 128 -8.76 4.18 -8.39
N ILE A 129 -9.15 5.26 -7.74
CA ILE A 129 -8.36 6.49 -7.62
C ILE A 129 -8.01 6.65 -6.15
N THR A 130 -6.73 6.81 -5.85
CA THR A 130 -6.23 7.02 -4.49
C THR A 130 -5.48 8.34 -4.42
N ALA A 131 -5.89 9.21 -3.52
CA ALA A 131 -5.16 10.42 -3.16
C ALA A 131 -4.52 10.21 -1.78
N GLN A 132 -3.22 10.46 -1.66
CA GLN A 132 -2.44 10.18 -0.47
C GLN A 132 -1.49 11.33 -0.17
N GLY A 133 -1.51 11.81 1.07
CA GLY A 133 -0.45 12.65 1.61
C GLY A 133 0.64 11.75 2.20
N ALA A 134 1.84 11.87 1.67
CA ALA A 134 3.00 11.13 2.16
C ALA A 134 3.92 12.05 2.98
N ASP A 135 4.51 11.48 4.01
CA ASP A 135 5.41 12.17 4.95
C ASP A 135 4.82 13.46 5.54
N LEU A 136 3.62 13.36 6.08
CA LEU A 136 2.94 14.49 6.72
C LEU A 136 3.71 15.05 7.93
N THR A 137 4.64 14.27 8.47
CA THR A 137 5.54 14.66 9.57
C THR A 137 6.79 15.38 9.11
N ASP A 138 7.04 15.44 7.80
CA ASP A 138 8.19 16.13 7.20
C ASP A 138 9.55 15.58 7.66
N ASN A 139 9.64 14.26 7.78
CA ASN A 139 10.84 13.57 8.28
C ASN A 139 11.74 13.02 7.16
N SER A 140 11.25 12.97 5.94
CA SER A 140 12.06 12.49 4.81
C SER A 140 12.73 13.63 4.06
N VAL A 141 13.78 13.29 3.33
CA VAL A 141 14.54 14.26 2.50
C VAL A 141 13.66 14.91 1.42
N GLY A 142 12.61 14.22 0.99
CA GLY A 142 11.65 14.73 -0.01
C GLY A 142 10.57 15.65 0.57
N GLY A 143 10.43 15.69 1.91
CA GLY A 143 9.38 16.46 2.57
C GLY A 143 7.97 15.93 2.30
N ARG A 144 6.98 16.75 2.59
CA ARG A 144 5.57 16.41 2.39
C ARG A 144 5.23 16.32 0.91
N ILE A 145 4.61 15.22 0.52
CA ILE A 145 4.27 14.93 -0.88
C ILE A 145 2.81 14.53 -0.98
N LEU A 146 2.11 15.05 -1.99
CA LEU A 146 0.81 14.53 -2.41
C LEU A 146 1.03 13.53 -3.55
N VAL A 147 0.51 12.32 -3.38
CA VAL A 147 0.58 11.25 -4.37
C VAL A 147 -0.83 10.94 -4.86
N LEU A 148 -1.01 10.94 -6.17
CA LEU A 148 -2.23 10.48 -6.82
C LEU A 148 -1.93 9.18 -7.55
N THR A 149 -2.68 8.13 -7.22
CA THR A 149 -2.53 6.81 -7.82
C THR A 149 -3.82 6.41 -8.51
N VAL A 150 -3.70 5.88 -9.71
CA VAL A 150 -4.81 5.29 -10.46
C VAL A 150 -4.50 3.82 -10.68
N GLY A 151 -5.40 2.95 -10.27
CA GLY A 151 -5.24 1.51 -10.37
C GLY A 151 -6.40 0.86 -11.11
N TYR A 152 -6.10 -0.17 -11.88
CA TYR A 152 -7.08 -1.05 -12.52
C TYR A 152 -6.72 -2.50 -12.20
N GLY A 153 -7.68 -3.26 -11.69
CA GLY A 153 -7.49 -4.63 -11.28
C GLY A 153 -8.06 -5.63 -12.27
N PHE A 154 -7.36 -6.75 -12.49
CA PHE A 154 -7.91 -7.90 -13.23
C PHE A 154 -7.81 -9.15 -12.36
N ASN A 155 -8.81 -10.00 -12.45
CA ASN A 155 -8.78 -11.33 -11.86
C ASN A 155 -8.67 -12.37 -12.97
N PHE A 156 -7.58 -13.11 -12.98
CA PHE A 156 -7.42 -14.28 -13.82
C PHE A 156 -7.94 -15.49 -13.04
N VAL A 157 -9.25 -15.66 -13.00
CA VAL A 157 -9.85 -16.89 -12.47
C VAL A 157 -10.11 -17.82 -13.64
N SER A 158 -9.31 -18.85 -13.76
CA SER A 158 -9.68 -19.98 -14.63
C SER A 158 -10.88 -20.70 -13.99
N LYS A 159 -11.98 -20.75 -14.71
CA LYS A 159 -13.13 -21.59 -14.35
C LYS A 159 -12.78 -23.06 -14.53
#